data_25ec21555f55d84e7f926bc19f07ea32
#
_entry.id   25ec21555f55d84e7f926bc19f07ea32
#
_cell.length_a   1.000
_cell.length_b   1.000
_cell.length_c   1.000
_cell.angle_alpha   90.00
_cell.angle_beta   90.00
_cell.angle_gamma   90.00
#
_symmetry.space_group_name_H-M   'P 1'
#
loop_
_entity.id
_entity.type
_entity.pdbx_description
1 polymer ?
#
loop_
_entity_poly.entity_id
_entity_poly.type
_entity_poly.pdbx_seq_one_letter_code
_entity_poly.pdbx_strand_id
1 'polypeptide(L)'
;EGIYRHYRTLAESTDTPIILYNVPGRTGVNIKSETTLRLATDCPNIIGIKEASGNVDQVRAIMLEKPDPFIVLSGDDHLSLSFIKEGAEGVISVIGNAYPELFSRLIHLCLENRFEEAEIIQQRLEGMYYLMFVDGNPAGIKELLYQKGLIRHNILRLPLVSASDSTSTLIARVRNQIEQR
;
A
#
# COMPACT_ATOMS: atom_id res chain seq x y z
N GLU A 1 -20.85 11.52 7.09
CA GLU A 1 -22.12 10.84 6.77
C GLU A 1 -22.23 10.45 5.29
N GLY A 2 -21.83 11.30 4.32
CA GLY A 2 -21.91 10.98 2.89
C GLY A 2 -21.08 9.75 2.51
N ILE A 3 -19.83 9.63 2.98
CA ILE A 3 -18.96 8.47 2.75
C ILE A 3 -19.59 7.20 3.33
N TYR A 4 -20.12 7.27 4.53
CA TYR A 4 -20.79 6.15 5.19
C TYR A 4 -21.98 5.64 4.35
N ARG A 5 -22.87 6.53 3.94
CA ARG A 5 -24.05 6.16 3.13
C ARG A 5 -23.65 5.57 1.77
N HIS A 6 -22.63 6.14 1.14
CA HIS A 6 -22.09 5.62 -0.12
C HIS A 6 -21.66 4.15 0.00
N TYR A 7 -20.79 3.84 0.96
CA TYR A 7 -20.30 2.47 1.14
C TYR A 7 -21.37 1.52 1.67
N ARG A 8 -22.27 1.99 2.52
CA ARG A 8 -23.42 1.21 2.96
C ARG A 8 -24.32 0.81 1.80
N THR A 9 -24.66 1.75 0.91
CA THR A 9 -25.45 1.46 -0.28
C THR A 9 -24.76 0.45 -1.20
N LEU A 10 -23.43 0.53 -1.37
CA LEU A 10 -22.66 -0.46 -2.11
C LEU A 10 -22.70 -1.83 -1.42
N ALA A 11 -22.52 -1.88 -0.11
CA ALA A 11 -22.56 -3.12 0.66
C ALA A 11 -23.94 -3.80 0.57
N GLU A 12 -25.02 -3.02 0.63
CA GLU A 12 -26.40 -3.52 0.50
C GLU A 12 -26.74 -4.03 -0.93
N SER A 13 -25.93 -3.65 -1.93
CA SER A 13 -26.17 -4.04 -3.34
C SER A 13 -25.48 -5.34 -3.79
N THR A 14 -24.65 -5.96 -2.93
CA THR A 14 -23.89 -7.17 -3.26
C THR A 14 -23.59 -8.00 -2.04
N ASP A 15 -23.48 -9.32 -2.23
CA ASP A 15 -23.00 -10.27 -1.21
C ASP A 15 -21.46 -10.45 -1.27
N THR A 16 -20.80 -9.81 -2.25
CA THR A 16 -19.35 -9.93 -2.43
C THR A 16 -18.62 -9.20 -1.28
N PRO A 17 -17.59 -9.82 -0.68
CA PRO A 17 -16.76 -9.15 0.32
C PRO A 17 -16.10 -7.89 -0.23
N ILE A 18 -16.15 -6.81 0.55
CA ILE A 18 -15.61 -5.50 0.20
C ILE A 18 -14.45 -5.16 1.12
N ILE A 19 -13.33 -4.72 0.53
CA ILE A 19 -12.24 -4.05 1.25
C ILE A 19 -12.29 -2.58 0.88
N LEU A 20 -12.49 -1.70 1.87
CA LEU A 20 -12.43 -0.26 1.66
C LEU A 20 -11.02 0.15 1.20
N TYR A 21 -10.92 1.19 0.37
CA TYR A 21 -9.63 1.75 0.01
C TYR A 21 -9.58 3.24 0.36
N ASN A 22 -8.85 3.57 1.42
CA ASN A 22 -8.63 4.94 1.85
C ASN A 22 -7.33 5.49 1.26
N VAL A 23 -7.44 6.40 0.29
CA VAL A 23 -6.29 6.98 -0.44
C VAL A 23 -6.49 8.48 -0.68
N PRO A 24 -6.44 9.31 0.38
CA PRO A 24 -6.75 10.74 0.31
C PRO A 24 -5.95 11.52 -0.74
N GLY A 25 -4.69 11.14 -0.97
CA GLY A 25 -3.83 11.74 -1.99
C GLY A 25 -4.35 11.60 -3.43
N ARG A 26 -5.29 10.66 -3.68
CA ARG A 26 -5.91 10.46 -5.01
C ARG A 26 -7.36 10.90 -5.04
N THR A 27 -8.09 10.71 -3.95
CA THR A 27 -9.54 10.97 -3.90
C THR A 27 -9.87 12.38 -3.40
N GLY A 28 -8.92 13.05 -2.75
CA GLY A 28 -9.15 14.32 -2.05
C GLY A 28 -9.99 14.18 -0.77
N VAL A 29 -10.32 12.94 -0.35
CA VAL A 29 -11.20 12.67 0.78
C VAL A 29 -10.61 11.56 1.65
N ASN A 30 -10.58 11.76 2.97
CA ASN A 30 -10.15 10.76 3.95
C ASN A 30 -11.36 10.04 4.57
N ILE A 31 -11.33 8.71 4.57
CA ILE A 31 -12.25 7.88 5.37
C ILE A 31 -11.68 7.84 6.79
N LYS A 32 -12.26 8.63 7.70
CA LYS A 32 -11.81 8.68 9.09
C LYS A 32 -12.03 7.36 9.82
N SER A 33 -11.28 7.13 10.90
CA SER A 33 -11.39 5.92 11.73
C SER A 33 -12.84 5.67 12.21
N GLU A 34 -13.54 6.69 12.65
CA GLU A 34 -14.94 6.53 13.14
C GLU A 34 -15.88 6.06 12.01
N THR A 35 -15.66 6.53 10.77
CA THR A 35 -16.47 6.10 9.63
C THR A 35 -16.13 4.67 9.22
N THR A 36 -14.85 4.30 9.28
CA THR A 36 -14.37 2.92 9.02
C THR A 36 -14.96 1.94 10.02
N LEU A 37 -14.87 2.25 11.31
CA LEU A 37 -15.38 1.41 12.40
C LEU A 37 -16.90 1.23 12.32
N ARG A 38 -17.63 2.31 12.02
CA ARG A 38 -19.07 2.25 11.82
C ARG A 38 -19.45 1.36 10.63
N LEU A 39 -18.74 1.46 9.51
CA LEU A 39 -18.96 0.60 8.35
C LEU A 39 -18.63 -0.87 8.65
N ALA A 40 -17.53 -1.13 9.35
CA ALA A 40 -17.12 -2.46 9.77
C ALA A 40 -18.18 -3.14 10.68
N THR A 41 -18.86 -2.35 11.51
CA THR A 41 -19.91 -2.85 12.43
C THR A 41 -21.25 -3.06 11.71
N ASP A 42 -21.65 -2.09 10.86
CA ASP A 42 -22.99 -2.05 10.28
C ASP A 42 -23.12 -2.88 8.99
N CYS A 43 -22.00 -3.22 8.33
CA CYS A 43 -21.98 -3.88 7.02
C CYS A 43 -21.10 -5.15 7.08
N PRO A 44 -21.67 -6.34 7.34
CA PRO A 44 -20.90 -7.58 7.54
C PRO A 44 -20.04 -8.01 6.33
N ASN A 45 -20.38 -7.58 5.13
CA ASN A 45 -19.60 -7.85 3.91
C ASN A 45 -18.49 -6.81 3.67
N ILE A 46 -18.37 -5.75 4.47
CA ILE A 46 -17.17 -4.89 4.50
C ILE A 46 -16.20 -5.52 5.47
N ILE A 47 -15.28 -6.31 4.93
CA ILE A 47 -14.39 -7.20 5.69
C ILE A 47 -13.04 -6.59 6.04
N GLY A 48 -12.72 -5.39 5.55
CA GLY A 48 -11.43 -4.75 5.84
C GLY A 48 -11.24 -3.40 5.16
N ILE A 49 -10.07 -2.83 5.42
CA ILE A 49 -9.61 -1.60 4.80
C ILE A 49 -8.17 -1.71 4.32
N LYS A 50 -7.89 -1.21 3.11
CA LYS A 50 -6.55 -0.83 2.65
C LYS A 50 -6.33 0.63 3.00
N GLU A 51 -5.46 0.89 3.97
CA GLU A 51 -5.19 2.22 4.49
C GLU A 51 -3.94 2.82 3.82
N ALA A 52 -4.11 3.90 3.11
CA ALA A 52 -3.08 4.63 2.38
C ALA A 52 -3.16 6.15 2.60
N SER A 53 -3.60 6.58 3.79
CA SER A 53 -3.60 7.99 4.18
C SER A 53 -2.24 8.50 4.62
N GLY A 54 -1.29 7.60 4.92
CA GLY A 54 -0.01 7.95 5.52
C GLY A 54 -0.08 8.26 7.03
N ASN A 55 -1.23 8.05 7.67
CA ASN A 55 -1.48 8.42 9.06
C ASN A 55 -1.46 7.18 9.99
N VAL A 56 -0.33 6.98 10.70
CA VAL A 56 -0.15 5.89 11.67
C VAL A 56 -1.16 5.96 12.82
N ASP A 57 -1.48 7.16 13.31
CA ASP A 57 -2.43 7.32 14.41
C ASP A 57 -3.85 6.92 14.00
N GLN A 58 -4.22 7.13 12.72
CA GLN A 58 -5.50 6.64 12.21
C GLN A 58 -5.55 5.11 12.15
N VAL A 59 -4.46 4.46 11.76
CA VAL A 59 -4.35 2.99 11.80
C VAL A 59 -4.48 2.49 13.23
N ARG A 60 -3.74 3.08 14.17
CA ARG A 60 -3.83 2.74 15.61
C ARG A 60 -5.25 2.87 16.13
N ALA A 61 -5.96 3.96 15.80
CA ALA A 61 -7.34 4.17 16.23
C ALA A 61 -8.30 3.09 15.69
N ILE A 62 -8.11 2.65 14.43
CA ILE A 62 -8.90 1.56 13.84
C ILE A 62 -8.58 0.25 14.54
N MET A 63 -7.28 -0.07 14.75
CA MET A 63 -6.85 -1.32 15.36
C MET A 63 -7.37 -1.52 16.79
N LEU A 64 -7.49 -0.42 17.55
CA LEU A 64 -7.98 -0.46 18.95
C LEU A 64 -9.47 -0.83 19.06
N GLU A 65 -10.28 -0.52 18.06
CA GLU A 65 -11.74 -0.62 18.16
C GLU A 65 -12.39 -1.47 17.04
N LYS A 66 -11.61 -1.97 16.08
CA LYS A 66 -12.16 -2.78 14.97
C LYS A 66 -12.83 -4.05 15.50
N PRO A 67 -14.00 -4.46 14.93
CA PRO A 67 -14.57 -5.75 15.24
C PRO A 67 -13.78 -6.88 14.60
N ASP A 68 -13.80 -8.08 15.20
CA ASP A 68 -13.35 -9.31 14.52
C ASP A 68 -14.44 -9.81 13.56
N PRO A 69 -14.09 -10.26 12.36
CA PRO A 69 -12.76 -10.48 11.77
C PRO A 69 -12.31 -9.36 10.78
N PHE A 70 -12.66 -8.09 11.01
CA PHE A 70 -12.28 -6.99 10.14
C PHE A 70 -10.74 -6.83 10.06
N ILE A 71 -10.17 -6.75 8.84
CA ILE A 71 -8.73 -6.66 8.60
C ILE A 71 -8.28 -5.26 8.20
N VAL A 72 -7.06 -4.89 8.59
CA VAL A 72 -6.41 -3.64 8.19
C VAL A 72 -5.15 -3.97 7.40
N LEU A 73 -5.08 -3.49 6.16
CA LEU A 73 -3.93 -3.67 5.27
C LEU A 73 -3.27 -2.33 4.98
N SER A 74 -1.95 -2.30 5.00
CA SER A 74 -1.21 -1.14 4.49
C SER A 74 -1.43 -0.97 2.99
N GLY A 75 -1.64 0.26 2.56
CA GLY A 75 -1.64 0.65 1.15
C GLY A 75 -0.39 1.42 0.74
N ASP A 76 0.59 1.55 1.66
CA ASP A 76 1.82 2.32 1.52
C ASP A 76 3.03 1.45 1.91
N ASP A 77 3.88 1.16 0.93
CA ASP A 77 5.05 0.29 1.12
C ASP A 77 6.02 0.84 2.16
N HIS A 78 6.27 2.15 2.13
CA HIS A 78 7.18 2.83 3.05
C HIS A 78 6.72 2.75 4.51
N LEU A 79 5.42 2.77 4.76
CA LEU A 79 4.82 2.74 6.10
C LEU A 79 4.38 1.34 6.55
N SER A 80 4.51 0.31 5.71
CA SER A 80 4.01 -1.04 6.02
C SER A 80 4.56 -1.60 7.32
N LEU A 81 5.86 -1.42 7.59
CA LEU A 81 6.48 -1.83 8.86
C LEU A 81 5.83 -1.11 10.05
N SER A 82 5.64 0.21 9.95
CA SER A 82 5.02 1.00 11.02
C SER A 82 3.56 0.60 11.25
N PHE A 83 2.80 0.36 10.17
CA PHE A 83 1.41 -0.07 10.28
C PHE A 83 1.28 -1.45 10.90
N ILE A 84 2.18 -2.38 10.57
CA ILE A 84 2.18 -3.72 11.18
C ILE A 84 2.60 -3.65 12.66
N LYS A 85 3.50 -2.76 13.05
CA LYS A 85 3.78 -2.48 14.48
C LYS A 85 2.53 -2.02 15.25
N GLU A 86 1.58 -1.36 14.59
CA GLU A 86 0.28 -1.00 15.17
C GLU A 86 -0.77 -2.12 15.04
N GLY A 87 -0.42 -3.27 14.47
CA GLY A 87 -1.28 -4.44 14.37
C GLY A 87 -1.92 -4.70 13.00
N ALA A 88 -1.59 -3.93 11.97
CA ALA A 88 -2.07 -4.23 10.61
C ALA A 88 -1.62 -5.64 10.17
N GLU A 89 -2.51 -6.34 9.44
CA GLU A 89 -2.35 -7.76 9.12
C GLU A 89 -1.65 -8.02 7.78
N GLY A 90 -1.21 -6.97 7.08
CA GLY A 90 -0.50 -7.13 5.80
C GLY A 90 -0.47 -5.86 4.96
N VAL A 91 -0.25 -6.04 3.65
CA VAL A 91 -0.06 -4.94 2.71
C VAL A 91 -0.59 -5.28 1.31
N ILE A 92 -1.05 -4.27 0.60
CA ILE A 92 -1.25 -4.33 -0.86
C ILE A 92 -0.24 -3.36 -1.49
N SER A 93 0.86 -3.93 -1.99
CA SER A 93 2.12 -3.27 -2.31
C SER A 93 2.24 -2.82 -3.76
N VAL A 94 3.05 -1.79 -3.97
CA VAL A 94 3.61 -1.38 -5.28
C VAL A 94 4.95 -2.06 -5.52
N ILE A 95 5.90 -1.94 -4.59
CA ILE A 95 7.28 -2.46 -4.75
C ILE A 95 7.33 -3.99 -4.81
N GLY A 96 6.37 -4.66 -4.21
CA GLY A 96 6.22 -6.12 -4.27
C GLY A 96 6.04 -6.67 -5.69
N ASN A 97 5.63 -5.85 -6.67
CA ASN A 97 5.60 -6.25 -8.09
C ASN A 97 7.01 -6.48 -8.66
N ALA A 98 8.01 -5.73 -8.20
CA ALA A 98 9.39 -5.78 -8.72
C ALA A 98 10.34 -6.59 -7.82
N TYR A 99 10.08 -6.63 -6.52
CA TYR A 99 10.87 -7.34 -5.51
C TYR A 99 9.97 -8.21 -4.60
N PRO A 100 9.20 -9.17 -5.18
CA PRO A 100 8.21 -9.94 -4.40
C PRO A 100 8.84 -10.71 -3.26
N GLU A 101 9.96 -11.38 -3.47
CA GLU A 101 10.63 -12.19 -2.44
C GLU A 101 11.16 -11.31 -1.29
N LEU A 102 11.85 -10.23 -1.63
CA LEU A 102 12.46 -9.34 -0.64
C LEU A 102 11.39 -8.60 0.19
N PHE A 103 10.36 -8.07 -0.48
CA PHE A 103 9.29 -7.34 0.20
C PHE A 103 8.38 -8.26 1.00
N SER A 104 8.04 -9.43 0.47
CA SER A 104 7.29 -10.46 1.22
C SER A 104 8.03 -10.90 2.47
N ARG A 105 9.36 -11.11 2.39
CA ARG A 105 10.18 -11.43 3.57
C ARG A 105 10.13 -10.32 4.63
N LEU A 106 10.22 -9.04 4.23
CA LEU A 106 10.06 -7.91 5.14
C LEU A 106 8.73 -8.01 5.90
N ILE A 107 7.63 -8.21 5.17
CA ILE A 107 6.28 -8.27 5.75
C ILE A 107 6.14 -9.46 6.71
N HIS A 108 6.62 -10.65 6.34
CA HIS A 108 6.57 -11.82 7.22
C HIS A 108 7.39 -11.60 8.50
N LEU A 109 8.58 -11.01 8.40
CA LEU A 109 9.38 -10.66 9.58
C LEU A 109 8.62 -9.70 10.50
N CYS A 110 7.92 -8.70 9.94
CA CYS A 110 7.07 -7.81 10.73
C CYS A 110 5.94 -8.56 11.43
N LEU A 111 5.23 -9.46 10.72
CA LEU A 111 4.14 -10.27 11.28
C LEU A 111 4.62 -11.27 12.35
N GLU A 112 5.89 -11.69 12.28
CA GLU A 112 6.57 -12.52 13.29
C GLU A 112 7.15 -11.68 14.45
N ASN A 113 6.95 -10.36 14.48
CA ASN A 113 7.53 -9.40 15.44
C ASN A 113 9.06 -9.33 15.42
N ARG A 114 9.70 -9.73 14.33
CA ARG A 114 11.16 -9.66 14.08
C ARG A 114 11.52 -8.33 13.44
N PHE A 115 11.18 -7.23 14.10
CA PHE A 115 11.26 -5.89 13.53
C PHE A 115 12.68 -5.44 13.20
N GLU A 116 13.69 -5.83 13.98
CA GLU A 116 15.09 -5.48 13.72
C GLU A 116 15.57 -6.05 12.38
N GLU A 117 15.20 -7.29 12.06
CA GLU A 117 15.53 -7.91 10.78
C GLU A 117 14.72 -7.31 9.63
N ALA A 118 13.47 -6.97 9.87
CA ALA A 118 12.62 -6.28 8.90
C ALA A 118 13.19 -4.89 8.55
N GLU A 119 13.68 -4.13 9.52
CA GLU A 119 14.28 -2.81 9.33
C GLU A 119 15.50 -2.84 8.39
N ILE A 120 16.29 -3.90 8.41
CA ILE A 120 17.42 -4.08 7.49
C ILE A 120 16.92 -4.13 6.03
N ILE A 121 15.83 -4.86 5.79
CA ILE A 121 15.23 -4.95 4.45
C ILE A 121 14.55 -3.64 4.08
N GLN A 122 13.84 -3.01 5.02
CA GLN A 122 13.21 -1.70 4.85
C GLN A 122 14.23 -0.66 4.37
N GLN A 123 15.37 -0.55 5.06
CA GLN A 123 16.46 0.37 4.70
C GLN A 123 17.04 0.06 3.32
N ARG A 124 17.14 -1.22 2.94
CA ARG A 124 17.61 -1.62 1.61
C ARG A 124 16.70 -1.13 0.50
N LEU A 125 15.38 -1.07 0.73
CA LEU A 125 14.37 -0.64 -0.24
C LEU A 125 14.05 0.86 -0.19
N GLU A 126 14.47 1.59 0.85
CA GLU A 126 14.11 2.99 1.16
C GLU A 126 14.17 3.91 -0.05
N GLY A 127 15.32 3.94 -0.74
CA GLY A 127 15.50 4.81 -1.91
C GLY A 127 14.56 4.49 -3.07
N MET A 128 14.06 3.25 -3.17
CA MET A 128 13.17 2.85 -4.24
C MET A 128 11.72 3.26 -3.98
N TYR A 129 11.25 3.28 -2.73
CA TYR A 129 9.87 3.67 -2.42
C TYR A 129 9.53 5.06 -2.97
N TYR A 130 10.41 6.04 -2.73
CA TYR A 130 10.23 7.39 -3.25
C TYR A 130 10.15 7.44 -4.77
N LEU A 131 11.06 6.73 -5.46
CA LEU A 131 11.15 6.72 -6.93
C LEU A 131 9.91 6.12 -7.61
N MET A 132 9.13 5.28 -6.88
CA MET A 132 7.87 4.75 -7.43
C MET A 132 6.80 5.83 -7.62
N PHE A 133 6.96 7.02 -7.01
CA PHE A 133 5.94 8.06 -6.99
C PHE A 133 6.40 9.42 -7.55
N VAL A 134 7.67 9.64 -7.84
CA VAL A 134 8.22 10.91 -8.36
C VAL A 134 7.48 11.40 -9.60
N ASP A 135 7.31 10.56 -10.61
CA ASP A 135 6.55 10.85 -11.82
C ASP A 135 5.14 10.22 -11.77
N GLY A 136 4.71 9.89 -10.56
CA GLY A 136 3.43 9.22 -10.29
C GLY A 136 3.50 7.69 -10.40
N ASN A 137 2.52 7.05 -9.78
CA ASN A 137 2.28 5.62 -9.87
C ASN A 137 1.12 5.38 -10.87
N PRO A 138 1.31 4.52 -11.89
CA PRO A 138 2.27 3.43 -12.01
C PRO A 138 3.53 3.71 -12.86
N ALA A 139 3.89 4.97 -13.19
CA ALA A 139 5.04 5.25 -14.05
C ALA A 139 6.35 4.67 -13.48
N GLY A 140 6.66 4.95 -12.21
CA GLY A 140 7.89 4.46 -11.55
C GLY A 140 7.98 2.94 -11.51
N ILE A 141 6.94 2.26 -11.06
CA ILE A 141 6.95 0.79 -10.96
C ILE A 141 7.04 0.12 -12.35
N LYS A 142 6.38 0.66 -13.36
CA LYS A 142 6.48 0.11 -14.72
C LYS A 142 7.88 0.30 -15.31
N GLU A 143 8.52 1.42 -15.04
CA GLU A 143 9.90 1.66 -15.42
C GLU A 143 10.85 0.66 -14.74
N LEU A 144 10.71 0.44 -13.45
CA LEU A 144 11.49 -0.57 -12.72
C LEU A 144 11.30 -1.99 -13.28
N LEU A 145 10.05 -2.38 -13.52
CA LEU A 145 9.72 -3.69 -14.11
C LEU A 145 10.32 -3.85 -15.52
N TYR A 146 10.30 -2.80 -16.32
CA TYR A 146 10.91 -2.77 -17.65
C TYR A 146 12.44 -2.93 -17.58
N GLN A 147 13.09 -2.17 -16.70
CA GLN A 147 14.55 -2.27 -16.50
C GLN A 147 14.99 -3.63 -15.94
N LYS A 148 14.13 -4.33 -15.21
CA LYS A 148 14.34 -5.71 -14.73
C LYS A 148 14.04 -6.77 -15.81
N GLY A 149 13.53 -6.38 -16.99
CA GLY A 149 13.14 -7.31 -18.05
C GLY A 149 11.89 -8.14 -17.73
N LEU A 150 11.11 -7.75 -16.70
CA LEU A 150 9.90 -8.45 -16.28
C LEU A 150 8.70 -8.11 -17.18
N ILE A 151 8.73 -6.95 -17.83
CA ILE A 151 7.75 -6.54 -18.84
C ILE A 151 8.47 -6.06 -20.09
N ARG A 152 7.83 -6.24 -21.28
CA ARG A 152 8.42 -5.86 -22.58
C ARG A 152 8.39 -4.37 -22.86
N HIS A 153 7.42 -3.65 -22.29
CA HIS A 153 7.17 -2.24 -22.56
C HIS A 153 6.70 -1.53 -21.30
N ASN A 154 7.20 -0.32 -21.04
CA ASN A 154 6.77 0.55 -19.94
C ASN A 154 5.69 1.56 -20.38
N ILE A 155 4.91 1.23 -21.40
CA ILE A 155 3.84 2.08 -21.97
C ILE A 155 2.71 2.21 -20.96
N LEU A 156 2.21 3.43 -20.81
CA LEU A 156 1.04 3.75 -20.01
C LEU A 156 -0.10 4.28 -20.89
N ARG A 157 -1.32 4.10 -20.43
CA ARG A 157 -2.48 4.71 -21.07
C ARG A 157 -2.57 6.20 -20.68
N LEU A 158 -2.81 7.06 -21.66
CA LEU A 158 -3.06 8.49 -21.42
C LEU A 158 -4.22 8.69 -20.41
N PRO A 159 -4.14 9.71 -19.53
CA PRO A 159 -3.16 10.81 -19.51
C PRO A 159 -1.82 10.49 -18.83
N LEU A 160 -1.60 9.25 -18.38
CA LEU A 160 -0.32 8.85 -17.79
C LEU A 160 0.74 8.70 -18.88
N VAL A 161 1.98 9.06 -18.54
CA VAL A 161 3.17 8.92 -19.41
C VAL A 161 4.25 8.11 -18.69
N SER A 162 5.22 7.60 -19.44
CA SER A 162 6.38 6.89 -18.87
C SER A 162 7.18 7.80 -17.95
N ALA A 163 7.96 7.21 -17.05
CA ALA A 163 8.87 7.94 -16.18
C ALA A 163 9.86 8.79 -17.02
N SER A 164 10.25 9.94 -16.47
CA SER A 164 11.24 10.83 -17.09
C SER A 164 12.63 10.16 -17.14
N ASP A 165 13.49 10.62 -18.04
CA ASP A 165 14.86 10.10 -18.18
C ASP A 165 15.66 10.24 -16.87
N SER A 166 15.43 11.32 -16.12
CA SER A 166 16.06 11.54 -14.81
C SER A 166 15.61 10.50 -13.79
N THR A 167 14.31 10.22 -13.71
CA THR A 167 13.75 9.21 -12.81
C THR A 167 14.20 7.80 -13.24
N SER A 168 14.19 7.50 -14.53
CA SER A 168 14.68 6.24 -15.08
C SER A 168 16.15 5.98 -14.69
N THR A 169 17.00 7.00 -14.81
CA THR A 169 18.42 6.91 -14.41
C THR A 169 18.58 6.64 -12.91
N LEU A 170 17.79 7.32 -12.06
CA LEU A 170 17.81 7.11 -10.61
C LEU A 170 17.32 5.70 -10.23
N ILE A 171 16.26 5.21 -10.88
CA ILE A 171 15.76 3.84 -10.69
C ILE A 171 16.85 2.83 -11.03
N ALA A 172 17.56 2.98 -12.15
CA ALA A 172 18.65 2.09 -12.53
C ALA A 172 19.77 2.06 -11.47
N ARG A 173 20.14 3.23 -10.95
CA ARG A 173 21.17 3.35 -9.90
C ARG A 173 20.76 2.64 -8.62
N VAL A 174 19.56 2.92 -8.10
CA VAL A 174 19.05 2.34 -6.83
C VAL A 174 18.82 0.83 -7.02
N ARG A 175 18.27 0.39 -8.16
CA ARG A 175 18.13 -1.03 -8.49
C ARG A 175 19.47 -1.77 -8.35
N ASN A 176 20.54 -1.24 -8.97
CA ASN A 176 21.86 -1.86 -8.88
C ASN A 176 22.37 -1.96 -7.42
N GLN A 177 22.10 -0.96 -6.57
CA GLN A 177 22.44 -1.00 -5.16
C GLN A 177 21.67 -2.07 -4.39
N ILE A 178 20.39 -2.27 -4.71
CA ILE A 178 19.54 -3.31 -4.12
C ILE A 178 20.00 -4.71 -4.55
N GLU A 179 20.37 -4.90 -5.81
CA GLU A 179 20.71 -6.21 -6.38
C GLU A 179 22.14 -6.68 -6.11
N GLN A 180 23.04 -5.77 -5.72
CA GLN A 180 24.44 -6.08 -5.35
C GLN A 180 24.62 -6.49 -3.88
N ARG A 181 23.61 -6.41 -3.06
CA ARG A 181 23.60 -6.78 -1.64
C ARG A 181 22.74 -8.03 -1.40
#